data_63eb459dd54b4412d28354a768505251
#
_entry.id   63eb459dd54b4412d28354a768505251
#
_cell.length_a   1.000
_cell.length_b   1.000
_cell.length_c   1.000
_cell.angle_alpha   90.00
_cell.angle_beta   90.00
_cell.angle_gamma   90.00
#
_symmetry.space_group_name_H-M   'P 1'
#
loop_
_entity.id
_entity.type
_entity.pdbx_description
1 polymer ?
#
loop_
_entity_poly.entity_id
_entity_poly.type
_entity_poly.pdbx_seq_one_letter_code
_entity_poly.pdbx_strand_id
1 'polypeptide(L)'
;RIPAIQNLVESLTDKKPNQSVNPDEVVAVGAAIQAGILAGEIKDILLLDVTPLSLGVETLGGVMTKIIARNTTIPVKKSEMFSTAVDNQTNVEIHILQGERELVSGNKSLGNFRLDGIPKADRGVPQIEVTFDIDVDGLLSVKAKEVETGIEQSVTIQGASNLEQNEIEDMLEDAEKYASADQEKRENIDLKNQAETLCFEAEKELELLNEKISEDQQKNIKKLIEDIRQDIKAENFESLKSIL
;
A
#
# COMPACT_ATOMS: atom_id res chain seq x y z
N ARG A 1 -40.30 -5.50 4.24
CA ARG A 1 -41.56 -6.00 4.89
C ARG A 1 -41.97 -5.15 6.09
N ILE A 2 -41.08 -4.40 6.70
CA ILE A 2 -41.41 -3.54 7.83
C ILE A 2 -41.70 -2.14 7.29
N PRO A 3 -42.94 -1.64 7.40
CA PRO A 3 -43.30 -0.31 6.84
C PRO A 3 -42.43 0.83 7.38
N ALA A 4 -42.00 0.75 8.65
CA ALA A 4 -41.16 1.78 9.26
C ALA A 4 -39.82 1.94 8.54
N ILE A 5 -39.21 0.85 8.02
CA ILE A 5 -37.95 0.93 7.25
C ILE A 5 -38.19 1.62 5.91
N GLN A 6 -39.32 1.29 5.25
CA GLN A 6 -39.66 1.93 3.97
C GLN A 6 -39.89 3.45 4.14
N ASN A 7 -40.59 3.84 5.20
CA ASN A 7 -40.81 5.23 5.52
C ASN A 7 -39.50 5.95 5.87
N LEU A 8 -38.60 5.27 6.57
CA LEU A 8 -37.28 5.83 6.89
C LEU A 8 -36.45 6.07 5.61
N VAL A 9 -36.40 5.06 4.72
CA VAL A 9 -35.68 5.21 3.44
C VAL A 9 -36.27 6.34 2.62
N GLU A 10 -37.60 6.44 2.52
CA GLU A 10 -38.30 7.55 1.80
C GLU A 10 -37.96 8.90 2.43
N SER A 11 -37.93 8.99 3.76
CA SER A 11 -37.61 10.27 4.47
C SER A 11 -36.14 10.67 4.30
N LEU A 12 -35.20 9.73 4.16
CA LEU A 12 -33.77 10.00 4.00
C LEU A 12 -33.37 10.31 2.55
N THR A 13 -34.04 9.67 1.58
CA THR A 13 -33.65 9.74 0.17
C THR A 13 -34.59 10.56 -0.69
N ASP A 14 -35.74 10.98 -0.16
CA ASP A 14 -36.84 11.60 -0.87
C ASP A 14 -37.37 10.77 -2.07
N LYS A 15 -37.13 9.45 -2.01
CA LYS A 15 -37.53 8.50 -3.04
C LYS A 15 -38.22 7.29 -2.40
N LYS A 16 -39.28 6.82 -3.04
CA LYS A 16 -39.94 5.58 -2.63
C LYS A 16 -39.02 4.39 -2.87
N PRO A 17 -38.82 3.51 -1.86
CA PRO A 17 -38.03 2.30 -2.03
C PRO A 17 -38.64 1.37 -3.09
N ASN A 18 -37.79 0.76 -3.90
CA ASN A 18 -38.22 -0.22 -4.88
C ASN A 18 -38.71 -1.49 -4.19
N GLN A 19 -39.92 -1.94 -4.53
CA GLN A 19 -40.54 -3.14 -3.96
C GLN A 19 -40.90 -4.19 -5.04
N SER A 20 -40.36 -4.06 -6.24
CA SER A 20 -40.65 -4.92 -7.38
C SER A 20 -40.08 -6.34 -7.24
N VAL A 21 -39.11 -6.55 -6.32
CA VAL A 21 -38.47 -7.86 -6.12
C VAL A 21 -38.97 -8.50 -4.84
N ASN A 22 -39.34 -9.77 -4.91
CA ASN A 22 -39.72 -10.56 -3.75
C ASN A 22 -38.50 -10.84 -2.85
N PRO A 23 -38.49 -10.38 -1.58
CA PRO A 23 -37.35 -10.58 -0.68
C PRO A 23 -37.03 -12.07 -0.36
N ASP A 24 -37.98 -12.97 -0.53
CA ASP A 24 -37.79 -14.41 -0.28
C ASP A 24 -37.09 -15.11 -1.45
N GLU A 25 -37.15 -14.53 -2.64
CA GLU A 25 -36.63 -15.09 -3.88
C GLU A 25 -35.43 -14.33 -4.43
N VAL A 26 -35.18 -13.13 -3.93
CA VAL A 26 -34.16 -12.19 -4.50
C VAL A 26 -32.76 -12.79 -4.58
N VAL A 27 -32.35 -13.59 -3.58
CA VAL A 27 -31.06 -14.27 -3.56
C VAL A 27 -30.96 -15.30 -4.68
N ALA A 28 -32.00 -16.12 -4.86
CA ALA A 28 -32.02 -17.12 -5.92
C ALA A 28 -32.09 -16.50 -7.31
N VAL A 29 -32.89 -15.43 -7.47
CA VAL A 29 -32.95 -14.66 -8.72
C VAL A 29 -31.62 -14.01 -9.04
N GLY A 30 -30.95 -13.39 -8.05
CA GLY A 30 -29.64 -12.80 -8.19
C GLY A 30 -28.57 -13.81 -8.60
N ALA A 31 -28.56 -14.99 -7.96
CA ALA A 31 -27.65 -16.08 -8.32
C ALA A 31 -27.89 -16.59 -9.75
N ALA A 32 -29.14 -16.71 -10.18
CA ALA A 32 -29.48 -17.12 -11.54
C ALA A 32 -29.04 -16.09 -12.59
N ILE A 33 -29.20 -14.79 -12.30
CA ILE A 33 -28.74 -13.69 -13.17
C ILE A 33 -27.21 -13.73 -13.26
N GLN A 34 -26.51 -13.88 -12.13
CA GLN A 34 -25.05 -14.00 -12.11
C GLN A 34 -24.54 -15.18 -12.93
N ALA A 35 -25.18 -16.34 -12.80
CA ALA A 35 -24.86 -17.51 -13.63
C ALA A 35 -25.07 -17.24 -15.12
N GLY A 36 -26.15 -16.56 -15.51
CA GLY A 36 -26.40 -16.14 -16.89
C GLY A 36 -25.36 -15.16 -17.44
N ILE A 37 -24.86 -14.24 -16.60
CA ILE A 37 -23.75 -13.33 -16.98
C ILE A 37 -22.45 -14.11 -17.20
N LEU A 38 -22.11 -15.02 -16.28
CA LEU A 38 -20.91 -15.86 -16.40
C LEU A 38 -20.97 -16.82 -17.61
N ALA A 39 -22.16 -17.33 -17.93
CA ALA A 39 -22.38 -18.14 -19.13
C ALA A 39 -22.37 -17.33 -20.44
N GLY A 40 -22.34 -15.98 -20.36
CA GLY A 40 -22.38 -15.09 -21.54
C GLY A 40 -23.75 -14.96 -22.19
N GLU A 41 -24.80 -15.44 -21.55
CA GLU A 41 -26.19 -15.37 -22.02
C GLU A 41 -26.80 -13.99 -21.76
N ILE A 42 -26.43 -13.35 -20.65
CA ILE A 42 -26.87 -11.99 -20.28
C ILE A 42 -25.70 -11.02 -20.53
N LYS A 43 -25.89 -10.12 -21.49
CA LYS A 43 -24.85 -9.13 -21.91
C LYS A 43 -25.18 -7.69 -21.51
N ASP A 44 -26.41 -7.43 -21.11
CA ASP A 44 -26.91 -6.08 -20.83
C ASP A 44 -26.74 -5.66 -19.36
N ILE A 45 -26.29 -6.59 -18.51
CA ILE A 45 -26.06 -6.36 -17.08
C ILE A 45 -24.57 -6.55 -16.82
N LEU A 46 -23.89 -5.51 -16.35
CA LEU A 46 -22.52 -5.56 -15.86
C LEU A 46 -22.56 -5.57 -14.32
N LEU A 47 -22.15 -6.67 -13.73
CA LEU A 47 -21.90 -6.73 -12.29
C LEU A 47 -20.42 -6.46 -12.06
N LEU A 48 -20.17 -5.39 -11.31
CA LEU A 48 -18.82 -5.02 -10.89
C LEU A 48 -18.71 -5.17 -9.38
N ASP A 49 -17.76 -5.94 -8.94
CA ASP A 49 -17.36 -5.99 -7.55
C ASP A 49 -16.18 -5.06 -7.31
N VAL A 50 -15.94 -4.66 -6.07
CA VAL A 50 -14.90 -3.72 -5.70
C VAL A 50 -14.12 -4.18 -4.46
N THR A 51 -12.88 -3.74 -4.36
CA THR A 51 -12.09 -3.95 -3.15
C THR A 51 -12.68 -3.13 -1.99
N PRO A 52 -12.99 -3.74 -0.83
CA PRO A 52 -13.59 -3.03 0.30
C PRO A 52 -12.60 -2.04 0.97
N LEU A 53 -11.32 -2.39 1.00
CA LEU A 53 -10.23 -1.62 1.57
C LEU A 53 -9.03 -1.62 0.63
N SER A 54 -8.14 -0.63 0.81
CA SER A 54 -6.87 -0.54 0.08
C SER A 54 -5.96 -1.71 0.42
N LEU A 55 -5.18 -2.13 -0.57
CA LEU A 55 -4.16 -3.17 -0.47
C LEU A 55 -2.79 -2.57 -0.80
N GLY A 56 -1.79 -2.95 -0.04
CA GLY A 56 -0.44 -2.43 -0.23
C GLY A 56 0.62 -3.25 0.49
N VAL A 57 1.81 -2.69 0.55
CA VAL A 57 2.98 -3.29 1.19
C VAL A 57 3.58 -2.35 2.22
N GLU A 58 4.26 -2.95 3.20
CA GLU A 58 5.12 -2.20 4.12
C GLU A 58 6.37 -1.70 3.39
N THR A 59 6.69 -0.44 3.61
CA THR A 59 7.91 0.21 3.12
C THR A 59 8.74 0.78 4.26
N LEU A 60 9.91 1.32 3.92
CA LEU A 60 10.90 1.80 4.88
C LEU A 60 10.28 2.77 5.91
N GLY A 61 10.49 2.48 7.19
CA GLY A 61 9.96 3.28 8.30
C GLY A 61 8.59 2.82 8.83
N GLY A 62 8.07 1.65 8.38
CA GLY A 62 6.78 1.12 8.83
C GLY A 62 5.58 1.86 8.24
N VAL A 63 5.72 2.38 7.03
CA VAL A 63 4.67 3.05 6.25
C VAL A 63 3.99 2.04 5.33
N MET A 64 2.68 2.15 5.14
CA MET A 64 1.95 1.39 4.13
C MET A 64 1.93 2.15 2.80
N THR A 65 2.53 1.56 1.77
CA THR A 65 2.40 2.04 0.38
C THR A 65 1.25 1.32 -0.30
N LYS A 66 0.18 2.06 -0.63
CA LYS A 66 -1.03 1.53 -1.26
C LYS A 66 -0.78 1.26 -2.74
N ILE A 67 -1.04 0.03 -3.20
CA ILE A 67 -0.93 -0.39 -4.61
C ILE A 67 -2.32 -0.42 -5.27
N ILE A 68 -3.31 -0.99 -4.59
CA ILE A 68 -4.71 -0.98 -5.03
C ILE A 68 -5.51 -0.18 -4.01
N ALA A 69 -6.14 0.90 -4.48
CA ALA A 69 -7.00 1.71 -3.62
C ALA A 69 -8.35 1.02 -3.35
N ARG A 70 -8.98 1.34 -2.21
CA ARG A 70 -10.35 0.90 -1.93
C ARG A 70 -11.31 1.32 -3.04
N ASN A 71 -12.41 0.60 -3.18
CA ASN A 71 -13.42 0.81 -4.21
C ASN A 71 -12.89 0.65 -5.65
N THR A 72 -11.73 -0.01 -5.83
CA THR A 72 -11.25 -0.39 -7.17
C THR A 72 -12.05 -1.59 -7.65
N THR A 73 -12.59 -1.52 -8.86
CA THR A 73 -13.33 -2.64 -9.49
C THR A 73 -12.41 -3.82 -9.75
N ILE A 74 -12.91 -5.03 -9.49
CA ILE A 74 -12.22 -6.27 -9.81
C ILE A 74 -12.85 -6.95 -11.04
N PRO A 75 -12.08 -7.72 -11.84
CA PRO A 75 -10.67 -8.03 -11.62
C PRO A 75 -9.74 -6.85 -11.87
N VAL A 76 -8.63 -6.80 -11.13
CA VAL A 76 -7.64 -5.72 -11.25
C VAL A 76 -6.23 -6.23 -11.03
N LYS A 77 -5.30 -5.72 -11.84
CA LYS A 77 -3.86 -5.98 -11.71
C LYS A 77 -3.11 -4.67 -11.68
N LYS A 78 -2.27 -4.47 -10.66
CA LYS A 78 -1.40 -3.30 -10.51
C LYS A 78 -0.03 -3.70 -10.04
N SER A 79 1.00 -3.03 -10.53
CA SER A 79 2.39 -3.21 -10.12
C SER A 79 2.98 -1.89 -9.66
N GLU A 80 3.92 -1.96 -8.71
CA GLU A 80 4.71 -0.84 -8.23
C GLU A 80 6.17 -1.27 -8.12
N MET A 81 7.10 -0.33 -8.36
CA MET A 81 8.53 -0.57 -8.32
C MET A 81 9.12 -0.19 -6.98
N PHE A 82 9.84 -1.11 -6.39
CA PHE A 82 10.56 -0.94 -5.12
C PHE A 82 12.04 -1.23 -5.30
N SER A 83 12.83 -0.97 -4.27
CA SER A 83 14.25 -1.24 -4.27
C SER A 83 14.73 -1.70 -2.89
N THR A 84 16.03 -2.03 -2.79
CA THR A 84 16.68 -2.41 -1.54
C THR A 84 16.92 -1.18 -0.64
N ALA A 85 16.79 -1.38 0.67
CA ALA A 85 16.95 -0.33 1.68
C ALA A 85 18.41 -0.19 2.18
N VAL A 86 19.24 -1.25 2.01
CA VAL A 86 20.64 -1.28 2.45
C VAL A 86 21.54 -1.86 1.37
N ASP A 87 22.84 -1.48 1.44
CA ASP A 87 23.85 -1.97 0.50
C ASP A 87 24.05 -3.47 0.61
N ASN A 88 24.29 -4.11 -0.53
CA ASN A 88 24.51 -5.57 -0.64
C ASN A 88 23.37 -6.42 -0.08
N GLN A 89 22.15 -5.90 -0.03
CA GLN A 89 20.96 -6.64 0.39
C GLN A 89 20.62 -7.73 -0.64
N THR A 90 20.56 -8.98 -0.22
CA THR A 90 20.33 -10.13 -1.09
C THR A 90 18.93 -10.72 -0.99
N ASN A 91 18.11 -10.17 -0.14
CA ASN A 91 16.71 -10.56 0.01
C ASN A 91 15.83 -9.36 0.44
N VAL A 92 14.55 -9.42 0.12
CA VAL A 92 13.53 -8.45 0.55
C VAL A 92 12.33 -9.20 1.08
N GLU A 93 11.83 -8.80 2.24
CA GLU A 93 10.58 -9.28 2.79
C GLU A 93 9.43 -8.40 2.30
N ILE A 94 8.41 -9.03 1.74
CA ILE A 94 7.20 -8.38 1.26
C ILE A 94 6.10 -8.63 2.28
N HIS A 95 5.77 -7.62 3.07
CA HIS A 95 4.67 -7.64 4.04
C HIS A 95 3.41 -7.04 3.42
N ILE A 96 2.37 -7.86 3.26
CA ILE A 96 1.13 -7.50 2.56
C ILE A 96 0.12 -7.00 3.59
N LEU A 97 -0.45 -5.83 3.33
CA LEU A 97 -1.32 -5.11 4.23
C LEU A 97 -2.65 -4.76 3.57
N GLN A 98 -3.69 -4.69 4.39
CA GLN A 98 -5.02 -4.23 4.01
C GLN A 98 -5.54 -3.21 5.01
N GLY A 99 -6.03 -2.06 4.51
CA GLY A 99 -6.60 -1.00 5.33
C GLY A 99 -6.36 0.39 4.77
N GLU A 100 -6.72 1.39 5.57
CA GLU A 100 -6.66 2.81 5.15
C GLU A 100 -5.66 3.66 5.94
N ARG A 101 -5.05 3.09 7.00
CA ARG A 101 -4.05 3.80 7.81
C ARG A 101 -2.74 3.98 7.05
N GLU A 102 -2.06 5.09 7.31
CA GLU A 102 -0.76 5.38 6.69
C GLU A 102 0.38 4.51 7.28
N LEU A 103 0.22 4.05 8.52
CA LEU A 103 1.21 3.24 9.22
C LEU A 103 0.79 1.76 9.24
N VAL A 104 1.78 0.87 9.17
CA VAL A 104 1.60 -0.61 9.23
C VAL A 104 0.78 -1.02 10.43
N SER A 105 1.06 -0.44 11.62
CA SER A 105 0.42 -0.80 12.88
C SER A 105 -1.10 -0.59 12.94
N GLY A 106 -1.65 0.17 12.02
CA GLY A 106 -3.08 0.43 11.93
C GLY A 106 -3.79 -0.36 10.84
N ASN A 107 -3.08 -1.23 10.11
CA ASN A 107 -3.62 -2.01 9.01
C ASN A 107 -3.59 -3.51 9.32
N LYS A 108 -4.44 -4.27 8.65
CA LYS A 108 -4.51 -5.72 8.78
C LYS A 108 -3.40 -6.38 7.98
N SER A 109 -2.59 -7.22 8.63
CA SER A 109 -1.62 -8.07 7.93
C SER A 109 -2.33 -9.22 7.23
N LEU A 110 -2.12 -9.36 5.93
CA LEU A 110 -2.61 -10.48 5.13
C LEU A 110 -1.58 -11.60 5.00
N GLY A 111 -0.32 -11.33 5.34
CA GLY A 111 0.79 -12.27 5.28
C GLY A 111 2.08 -11.61 4.81
N ASN A 112 3.15 -12.40 4.81
CA ASN A 112 4.44 -12.00 4.30
C ASN A 112 5.10 -13.13 3.51
N PHE A 113 6.00 -12.77 2.62
CA PHE A 113 6.89 -13.70 1.93
C PHE A 113 8.21 -13.00 1.60
N ARG A 114 9.22 -13.80 1.31
CA ARG A 114 10.57 -13.29 1.06
C ARG A 114 11.01 -13.60 -0.37
N LEU A 115 11.54 -12.59 -1.05
CA LEU A 115 12.27 -12.73 -2.30
C LEU A 115 13.75 -12.82 -1.99
N ASP A 116 14.37 -13.97 -2.26
CA ASP A 116 15.78 -14.25 -2.08
C ASP A 116 16.53 -14.22 -3.42
N GLY A 117 17.85 -14.06 -3.36
CA GLY A 117 18.71 -14.16 -4.54
C GLY A 117 18.89 -12.86 -5.31
N ILE A 118 18.58 -11.72 -4.68
CA ILE A 118 18.83 -10.39 -5.25
C ILE A 118 20.35 -10.19 -5.38
N PRO A 119 20.84 -9.71 -6.53
CA PRO A 119 22.26 -9.41 -6.72
C PRO A 119 22.76 -8.38 -5.70
N LYS A 120 23.99 -8.58 -5.22
CA LYS A 120 24.62 -7.58 -4.35
C LYS A 120 24.91 -6.33 -5.14
N ALA A 121 24.33 -5.23 -4.72
CA ALA A 121 24.52 -3.90 -5.29
C ALA A 121 24.32 -2.83 -4.22
N ASP A 122 24.59 -1.59 -4.54
CA ASP A 122 24.28 -0.46 -3.67
C ASP A 122 22.75 -0.39 -3.46
N ARG A 123 22.32 0.13 -2.30
CA ARG A 123 20.91 0.36 -2.02
C ARG A 123 20.28 1.21 -3.12
N GLY A 124 19.03 0.96 -3.45
CA GLY A 124 18.31 1.68 -4.49
C GLY A 124 18.61 1.21 -5.92
N VAL A 125 19.63 0.38 -6.17
CA VAL A 125 19.99 -0.11 -7.51
C VAL A 125 19.13 -1.30 -7.93
N PRO A 126 18.97 -2.39 -7.15
CA PRO A 126 18.10 -3.49 -7.54
C PRO A 126 16.65 -3.03 -7.67
N GLN A 127 15.99 -3.43 -8.75
CA GLN A 127 14.59 -3.07 -9.01
C GLN A 127 13.69 -4.27 -8.79
N ILE A 128 12.74 -4.11 -7.87
CA ILE A 128 11.81 -5.15 -7.45
C ILE A 128 10.40 -4.72 -7.82
N GLU A 129 9.84 -5.38 -8.82
CA GLU A 129 8.45 -5.17 -9.22
C GLU A 129 7.53 -6.00 -8.31
N VAL A 130 6.65 -5.35 -7.57
CA VAL A 130 5.62 -6.00 -6.77
C VAL A 130 4.28 -5.84 -7.47
N THR A 131 3.69 -6.96 -7.86
CA THR A 131 2.41 -7.02 -8.59
C THR A 131 1.33 -7.59 -7.70
N PHE A 132 0.22 -6.88 -7.60
CA PHE A 132 -1.03 -7.31 -6.98
C PHE A 132 -2.02 -7.65 -8.09
N ASP A 133 -2.57 -8.85 -8.06
CA ASP A 133 -3.52 -9.38 -9.05
C ASP A 133 -4.73 -9.95 -8.31
N ILE A 134 -5.90 -9.32 -8.48
CA ILE A 134 -7.18 -9.78 -7.89
C ILE A 134 -8.04 -10.25 -9.03
N ASP A 135 -8.44 -11.52 -8.98
CA ASP A 135 -9.31 -12.13 -9.97
C ASP A 135 -10.80 -11.82 -9.75
N VAL A 136 -11.64 -12.36 -10.61
CA VAL A 136 -13.11 -12.19 -10.54
C VAL A 136 -13.74 -12.78 -9.28
N ASP A 137 -13.07 -13.73 -8.64
CA ASP A 137 -13.52 -14.41 -7.41
C ASP A 137 -13.00 -13.69 -6.15
N GLY A 138 -12.25 -12.59 -6.31
CA GLY A 138 -11.65 -11.82 -5.23
C GLY A 138 -10.40 -12.47 -4.63
N LEU A 139 -9.79 -13.43 -5.31
CA LEU A 139 -8.56 -14.07 -4.89
C LEU A 139 -7.37 -13.15 -5.19
N LEU A 140 -6.63 -12.80 -4.15
CA LEU A 140 -5.45 -11.95 -4.26
C LEU A 140 -4.19 -12.79 -4.47
N SER A 141 -3.50 -12.57 -5.57
CA SER A 141 -2.14 -13.05 -5.83
C SER A 141 -1.16 -11.90 -5.77
N VAL A 142 -0.13 -12.02 -4.92
CA VAL A 142 0.95 -11.04 -4.83
C VAL A 142 2.25 -11.69 -5.29
N LYS A 143 2.92 -11.03 -6.23
CA LYS A 143 4.17 -11.48 -6.83
C LYS A 143 5.23 -10.40 -6.71
N ALA A 144 6.41 -10.76 -6.26
CA ALA A 144 7.59 -9.93 -6.30
C ALA A 144 8.59 -10.51 -7.31
N LYS A 145 9.15 -9.66 -8.15
CA LYS A 145 10.12 -10.04 -9.17
C LYS A 145 11.28 -9.05 -9.19
N GLU A 146 12.50 -9.55 -9.10
CA GLU A 146 13.69 -8.76 -9.40
C GLU A 146 13.85 -8.66 -10.92
N VAL A 147 13.90 -7.42 -11.44
CA VAL A 147 13.71 -7.13 -12.87
C VAL A 147 14.89 -7.61 -13.71
N GLU A 148 16.13 -7.44 -13.23
CA GLU A 148 17.34 -7.74 -14.00
C GLU A 148 17.58 -9.25 -14.09
N THR A 149 17.49 -9.99 -12.98
CA THR A 149 17.72 -11.44 -12.94
C THR A 149 16.51 -12.25 -13.31
N GLY A 150 15.32 -11.66 -13.20
CA GLY A 150 14.04 -12.36 -13.40
C GLY A 150 13.66 -13.30 -12.26
N ILE A 151 14.39 -13.31 -11.14
CA ILE A 151 14.03 -14.09 -9.96
C ILE A 151 12.71 -13.59 -9.40
N GLU A 152 11.78 -14.51 -9.18
CA GLU A 152 10.44 -14.17 -8.70
C GLU A 152 9.96 -15.10 -7.60
N GLN A 153 9.10 -14.58 -6.75
CA GLN A 153 8.37 -15.31 -5.71
C GLN A 153 6.95 -14.77 -5.65
N SER A 154 6.00 -15.64 -5.32
CA SER A 154 4.60 -15.25 -5.21
C SER A 154 3.90 -15.95 -4.05
N VAL A 155 2.84 -15.32 -3.57
CA VAL A 155 1.91 -15.88 -2.59
C VAL A 155 0.49 -15.62 -3.04
N THR A 156 -0.41 -16.56 -2.77
CA THR A 156 -1.85 -16.41 -3.01
C THR A 156 -2.58 -16.34 -1.68
N ILE A 157 -3.40 -15.31 -1.50
CA ILE A 157 -4.12 -15.02 -0.28
C ILE A 157 -5.61 -15.17 -0.54
N GLN A 158 -6.25 -16.05 0.24
CA GLN A 158 -7.69 -16.21 0.22
C GLN A 158 -8.35 -15.29 1.25
N GLY A 159 -9.49 -14.72 0.91
CA GLY A 159 -10.28 -13.94 1.85
C GLY A 159 -9.87 -12.47 2.01
N ALA A 160 -9.01 -11.94 1.15
CA ALA A 160 -8.71 -10.51 1.12
C ALA A 160 -9.95 -9.64 0.84
N SER A 161 -10.95 -10.19 0.15
CA SER A 161 -12.26 -9.56 -0.10
C SER A 161 -13.35 -9.94 0.92
N ASN A 162 -13.11 -10.93 1.78
CA ASN A 162 -14.11 -11.48 2.70
C ASN A 162 -13.98 -10.90 4.12
N LEU A 163 -14.07 -9.57 4.22
CA LEU A 163 -14.16 -8.89 5.51
C LEU A 163 -15.64 -8.79 5.95
N GLU A 164 -15.88 -8.91 7.25
CA GLU A 164 -17.19 -8.58 7.80
C GLU A 164 -17.45 -7.07 7.70
N GLN A 165 -18.70 -6.68 7.46
CA GLN A 165 -19.08 -5.27 7.29
C GLN A 165 -18.64 -4.42 8.49
N ASN A 166 -18.80 -4.93 9.71
CA ASN A 166 -18.39 -4.23 10.93
C ASN A 166 -16.87 -4.01 10.97
N GLU A 167 -16.07 -5.01 10.54
CA GLU A 167 -14.62 -4.89 10.50
C GLU A 167 -14.18 -3.78 9.53
N ILE A 168 -14.85 -3.68 8.38
CA ILE A 168 -14.60 -2.61 7.40
C ILE A 168 -14.95 -1.23 7.99
N GLU A 169 -16.11 -1.12 8.64
CA GLU A 169 -16.57 0.13 9.26
C GLU A 169 -15.61 0.58 10.37
N ASP A 170 -15.20 -0.32 11.26
CA ASP A 170 -14.24 -0.04 12.32
C ASP A 170 -12.89 0.44 11.77
N MET A 171 -12.36 -0.21 10.72
CA MET A 171 -11.10 0.18 10.09
C MET A 171 -11.19 1.53 9.39
N LEU A 172 -12.33 1.89 8.84
CA LEU A 172 -12.56 3.20 8.22
C LEU A 172 -12.67 4.30 9.29
N GLU A 173 -13.41 4.04 10.37
CA GLU A 173 -13.53 4.98 11.49
C GLU A 173 -12.17 5.24 12.16
N ASP A 174 -11.39 4.19 12.41
CA ASP A 174 -10.02 4.31 12.94
C ASP A 174 -9.12 5.09 11.97
N ALA A 175 -9.24 4.89 10.67
CA ALA A 175 -8.46 5.63 9.69
C ALA A 175 -8.79 7.14 9.72
N GLU A 176 -10.06 7.50 9.82
CA GLU A 176 -10.48 8.90 9.93
C GLU A 176 -10.03 9.53 11.26
N LYS A 177 -10.20 8.81 12.36
CA LYS A 177 -9.82 9.27 13.71
C LYS A 177 -8.34 9.57 13.84
N TYR A 178 -7.50 8.76 13.24
CA TYR A 178 -6.04 8.90 13.35
C TYR A 178 -5.38 9.56 12.13
N ALA A 179 -6.15 9.99 11.14
CA ALA A 179 -5.63 10.53 9.87
C ALA A 179 -4.56 11.62 10.07
N SER A 180 -4.85 12.63 10.91
CA SER A 180 -3.90 13.73 11.17
C SER A 180 -2.62 13.27 11.86
N ALA A 181 -2.76 12.39 12.87
CA ALA A 181 -1.59 11.88 13.61
C ALA A 181 -0.73 10.95 12.76
N ASP A 182 -1.35 10.14 11.91
CA ASP A 182 -0.63 9.25 11.00
C ASP A 182 0.05 10.04 9.89
N GLN A 183 -0.60 11.06 9.35
CA GLN A 183 -0.01 11.94 8.35
C GLN A 183 1.24 12.65 8.88
N GLU A 184 1.18 13.22 10.08
CA GLU A 184 2.34 13.85 10.71
C GLU A 184 3.50 12.86 10.90
N LYS A 185 3.19 11.65 11.39
CA LYS A 185 4.20 10.60 11.55
C LYS A 185 4.81 10.18 10.21
N ARG A 186 3.98 10.03 9.17
CA ARG A 186 4.44 9.70 7.83
C ARG A 186 5.37 10.78 7.28
N GLU A 187 4.97 12.04 7.38
CA GLU A 187 5.82 13.17 6.95
C GLU A 187 7.18 13.17 7.66
N ASN A 188 7.20 12.87 8.96
CA ASN A 188 8.43 12.77 9.73
C ASN A 188 9.29 11.57 9.29
N ILE A 189 8.69 10.43 8.98
CA ILE A 189 9.37 9.25 8.44
C ILE A 189 9.95 9.56 7.06
N ASP A 190 9.17 10.16 6.18
CA ASP A 190 9.60 10.52 4.82
C ASP A 190 10.78 11.51 4.86
N LEU A 191 10.70 12.51 5.75
CA LEU A 191 11.78 13.47 5.98
C LEU A 191 13.06 12.79 6.47
N LYS A 192 12.94 11.87 7.43
CA LYS A 192 14.06 11.07 7.91
C LYS A 192 14.71 10.24 6.80
N ASN A 193 13.88 9.54 6.00
CA ASN A 193 14.35 8.72 4.89
C ASN A 193 15.06 9.57 3.82
N GLN A 194 14.53 10.77 3.51
CA GLN A 194 15.16 11.72 2.60
C GLN A 194 16.52 12.20 3.12
N ALA A 195 16.59 12.58 4.41
CA ALA A 195 17.83 13.01 5.03
C ALA A 195 18.90 11.91 5.04
N GLU A 196 18.52 10.67 5.34
CA GLU A 196 19.43 9.50 5.28
C GLU A 196 19.92 9.23 3.85
N THR A 197 19.06 9.39 2.85
CA THR A 197 19.42 9.24 1.43
C THR A 197 20.39 10.33 1.01
N LEU A 198 20.13 11.58 1.38
CA LEU A 198 21.01 12.69 1.09
C LEU A 198 22.41 12.53 1.72
N CYS A 199 22.46 12.08 2.99
CA CYS A 199 23.74 11.77 3.64
C CYS A 199 24.54 10.70 2.91
N PHE A 200 23.86 9.65 2.46
CA PHE A 200 24.52 8.56 1.72
C PHE A 200 25.04 9.01 0.35
N GLU A 201 24.22 9.75 -0.40
CA GLU A 201 24.64 10.30 -1.70
C GLU A 201 25.81 11.26 -1.54
N ALA A 202 25.77 12.13 -0.53
CA ALA A 202 26.86 13.05 -0.25
C ALA A 202 28.17 12.34 0.15
N GLU A 203 28.10 11.23 0.92
CA GLU A 203 29.27 10.40 1.24
C GLU A 203 29.85 9.75 -0.02
N LYS A 204 29.01 9.19 -0.87
CA LYS A 204 29.43 8.55 -2.12
C LYS A 204 30.08 9.54 -3.08
N GLU A 205 29.48 10.73 -3.25
CA GLU A 205 30.07 11.80 -4.05
C GLU A 205 31.39 12.29 -3.47
N LEU A 206 31.49 12.36 -2.14
CA LEU A 206 32.72 12.77 -1.46
C LEU A 206 33.87 11.79 -1.72
N GLU A 207 33.58 10.48 -1.77
CA GLU A 207 34.58 9.47 -2.13
C GLU A 207 35.03 9.59 -3.60
N LEU A 208 34.08 9.81 -4.51
CA LEU A 208 34.36 9.98 -5.95
C LEU A 208 35.15 11.25 -6.27
N LEU A 209 34.92 12.33 -5.51
CA LEU A 209 35.52 13.64 -5.72
C LEU A 209 36.73 13.92 -4.83
N ASN A 210 37.23 12.93 -4.08
CA ASN A 210 38.27 13.08 -3.05
C ASN A 210 39.51 13.85 -3.53
N GLU A 211 39.93 13.66 -4.80
CA GLU A 211 41.09 14.35 -5.39
C GLU A 211 40.77 15.74 -5.99
N LYS A 212 39.47 16.08 -6.12
CA LYS A 212 39.02 17.31 -6.82
C LYS A 212 38.58 18.43 -5.89
N ILE A 213 38.39 18.13 -4.61
CA ILE A 213 37.93 19.11 -3.60
C ILE A 213 38.97 19.30 -2.52
N SER A 214 39.02 20.53 -1.95
CA SER A 214 40.00 20.87 -0.90
C SER A 214 39.69 20.13 0.41
N GLU A 215 40.71 19.88 1.23
CA GLU A 215 40.55 19.25 2.55
C GLU A 215 39.55 19.97 3.46
N ASP A 216 39.52 21.31 3.39
CA ASP A 216 38.58 22.13 4.17
C ASP A 216 37.12 21.89 3.71
N GLN A 217 36.89 21.76 2.41
CA GLN A 217 35.57 21.45 1.87
C GLN A 217 35.11 20.04 2.28
N GLN A 218 36.02 19.05 2.19
CA GLN A 218 35.74 17.69 2.64
C GLN A 218 35.33 17.64 4.11
N LYS A 219 36.10 18.38 4.96
CA LYS A 219 35.82 18.42 6.40
C LYS A 219 34.49 19.09 6.71
N ASN A 220 34.14 20.14 5.98
CA ASN A 220 32.85 20.80 6.15
C ASN A 220 31.68 19.92 5.75
N ILE A 221 31.78 19.20 4.62
CA ILE A 221 30.73 18.26 4.17
C ILE A 221 30.57 17.13 5.17
N LYS A 222 31.68 16.52 5.64
CA LYS A 222 31.61 15.45 6.66
C LYS A 222 30.94 15.92 7.95
N LYS A 223 31.24 17.15 8.36
CA LYS A 223 30.59 17.74 9.54
C LYS A 223 29.09 17.92 9.33
N LEU A 224 28.66 18.43 8.18
CA LEU A 224 27.23 18.57 7.87
C LEU A 224 26.50 17.23 7.86
N ILE A 225 27.11 16.19 7.29
CA ILE A 225 26.56 14.83 7.32
C ILE A 225 26.41 14.33 8.77
N GLU A 226 27.40 14.59 9.61
CA GLU A 226 27.36 14.20 11.03
C GLU A 226 26.27 14.97 11.79
N ASP A 227 26.13 16.26 11.54
CA ASP A 227 25.08 17.11 12.14
C ASP A 227 23.68 16.62 11.72
N ILE A 228 23.46 16.32 10.44
CA ILE A 228 22.19 15.72 9.94
C ILE A 228 21.89 14.38 10.62
N ARG A 229 22.89 13.50 10.75
CA ARG A 229 22.74 12.21 11.43
C ARG A 229 22.42 12.35 12.93
N GLN A 230 22.93 13.39 13.57
CA GLN A 230 22.57 13.70 14.95
C GLN A 230 21.13 14.18 15.05
N ASP A 231 20.67 15.05 14.15
CA ASP A 231 19.28 15.50 14.09
C ASP A 231 18.31 14.34 13.82
N ILE A 232 18.67 13.40 12.93
CA ILE A 232 17.90 12.17 12.70
C ILE A 232 17.77 11.34 13.98
N LYS A 233 18.85 11.15 14.73
CA LYS A 233 18.84 10.38 15.99
C LYS A 233 18.08 11.08 17.11
N ALA A 234 18.10 12.39 17.12
CA ALA A 234 17.40 13.23 18.10
C ALA A 234 15.93 13.47 17.72
N GLU A 235 15.48 12.98 16.55
CA GLU A 235 14.14 13.24 15.99
C GLU A 235 13.83 14.73 15.87
N ASN A 236 14.85 15.54 15.55
CA ASN A 236 14.75 17.00 15.40
C ASN A 236 14.26 17.35 13.98
N PHE A 237 12.96 17.10 13.74
CA PHE A 237 12.36 17.28 12.41
C PHE A 237 12.30 18.75 11.95
N GLU A 238 12.27 19.72 12.88
CA GLU A 238 12.32 21.14 12.50
C GLU A 238 13.67 21.51 11.88
N SER A 239 14.78 21.05 12.46
CA SER A 239 16.11 21.22 11.90
C SER A 239 16.24 20.54 10.54
N LEU A 240 15.78 19.29 10.42
CA LEU A 240 15.81 18.54 9.16
C LEU A 240 15.03 19.23 8.05
N LYS A 241 13.84 19.79 8.32
CA LYS A 241 13.05 20.59 7.36
C LYS A 241 13.76 21.86 6.88
N SER A 242 14.66 22.40 7.67
CA SER A 242 15.41 23.60 7.28
C SER A 242 16.62 23.31 6.41
N ILE A 243 17.09 22.06 6.39
CA ILE A 243 18.30 21.62 5.67
C ILE A 243 17.91 21.01 4.30
N LEU A 244 16.76 20.35 4.22
CA LEU A 244 16.21 19.75 2.99
C LEU A 244 15.38 20.75 2.20
#